data_e0796b9b44b7d2d64ed7f0b6022ee337
#
_entry.id   e0796b9b44b7d2d64ed7f0b6022ee337
#
_cell.length_a   1.000
_cell.length_b   1.000
_cell.length_c   1.000
_cell.angle_alpha   90.00
_cell.angle_beta   90.00
_cell.angle_gamma   90.00
#
_symmetry.space_group_name_H-M   'P 1'
#
loop_
_entity.id
_entity.type
_entity.pdbx_description
1 polymer ?
#
loop_
_entity_poly.entity_id
_entity_poly.type
_entity_poly.pdbx_seq_one_letter_code
_entity_poly.pdbx_strand_id
1 'polypeptide(L)'
;VGDEPLLLAGVAPTWVSVDRAAGGHLAETHGAQVLLMDDGFQNFSMAKDFSILVIDSEYGFGNQRVMPAGPLRETVSRGCRRADLVVLLGGDNQDIRSTLPFGMPILTCRLAVEKEFCDLQGKSVLAFAGIGRPEKFFSTVETLNCNVIRSISFPDHHAYTDAEIYDLQMEAESIGAVLVTTEKDKVRLPYLAQSSVEAIPVEVVWDDEQAVDSILAKLLKIEGT
;
A
#
# COMPACT_ATOMS: atom_id res chain seq x y z
N VAL A 1 15.97 -5.63 4.89
CA VAL A 1 15.10 -5.09 3.84
C VAL A 1 13.71 -4.98 4.44
N GLY A 2 12.99 -3.89 4.22
CA GLY A 2 11.61 -3.74 4.68
C GLY A 2 10.63 -4.61 3.89
N ASP A 3 9.37 -4.62 4.31
CA ASP A 3 8.27 -5.38 3.69
C ASP A 3 7.88 -4.81 2.31
N GLU A 4 7.79 -3.48 2.16
CA GLU A 4 7.43 -2.86 0.87
C GLU A 4 8.35 -3.27 -0.28
N PRO A 5 9.71 -3.21 -0.16
CA PRO A 5 10.58 -3.69 -1.22
C PRO A 5 10.42 -5.18 -1.57
N LEU A 6 10.03 -6.02 -0.60
CA LEU A 6 9.77 -7.43 -0.87
C LEU A 6 8.51 -7.63 -1.71
N LEU A 7 7.45 -6.87 -1.42
CA LEU A 7 6.23 -6.87 -2.24
C LEU A 7 6.49 -6.36 -3.65
N LEU A 8 7.20 -5.23 -3.78
CA LEU A 8 7.54 -4.66 -5.07
C LEU A 8 8.40 -5.59 -5.92
N ALA A 9 9.33 -6.32 -5.29
CA ALA A 9 10.17 -7.31 -5.99
C ALA A 9 9.39 -8.49 -6.57
N GLY A 10 8.20 -8.78 -6.05
CA GLY A 10 7.28 -9.75 -6.63
C GLY A 10 6.63 -9.29 -7.94
N VAL A 11 6.62 -7.98 -8.20
CA VAL A 11 5.94 -7.36 -9.36
C VAL A 11 6.92 -6.83 -10.40
N ALA A 12 8.04 -6.24 -9.95
CA ALA A 12 9.02 -5.61 -10.84
C ALA A 12 10.44 -5.69 -10.28
N PRO A 13 11.48 -5.55 -11.14
CA PRO A 13 12.85 -5.42 -10.69
C PRO A 13 12.98 -4.29 -9.67
N THR A 14 13.51 -4.59 -8.48
CA THR A 14 13.53 -3.67 -7.33
C THR A 14 14.94 -3.51 -6.81
N TRP A 15 15.37 -2.27 -6.60
CA TRP A 15 16.66 -1.90 -6.04
C TRP A 15 16.48 -1.21 -4.68
N VAL A 16 17.17 -1.70 -3.67
CA VAL A 16 17.20 -1.08 -2.34
C VAL A 16 18.56 -0.42 -2.15
N SER A 17 18.55 0.89 -1.92
CA SER A 17 19.78 1.67 -1.73
C SER A 17 19.60 2.76 -0.69
N VAL A 18 20.59 2.95 0.16
CA VAL A 18 20.65 4.08 1.10
C VAL A 18 20.84 5.39 0.32
N ASP A 19 21.69 5.36 -0.70
CA ASP A 19 21.85 6.45 -1.67
C ASP A 19 20.93 6.19 -2.86
N ARG A 20 19.81 6.92 -2.91
CA ARG A 20 18.79 6.77 -3.96
C ARG A 20 19.34 7.09 -5.35
N ALA A 21 20.25 8.06 -5.48
CA ALA A 21 20.86 8.41 -6.77
C ALA A 21 21.76 7.28 -7.27
N ALA A 22 22.58 6.70 -6.40
CA ALA A 22 23.40 5.54 -6.76
C ALA A 22 22.54 4.31 -7.12
N GLY A 23 21.44 4.08 -6.39
CA GLY A 23 20.48 3.02 -6.71
C GLY A 23 19.80 3.22 -8.07
N GLY A 24 19.37 4.44 -8.39
CA GLY A 24 18.81 4.79 -9.67
C GLY A 24 19.78 4.58 -10.85
N HIS A 25 21.02 5.04 -10.68
CA HIS A 25 22.05 4.82 -11.68
C HIS A 25 22.37 3.33 -11.91
N LEU A 26 22.37 2.54 -10.84
CA LEU A 26 22.52 1.10 -10.96
C LEU A 26 21.38 0.48 -11.76
N ALA A 27 20.13 0.88 -11.50
CA ALA A 27 18.97 0.41 -12.24
C ALA A 27 19.05 0.76 -13.73
N GLU A 28 19.48 1.99 -14.08
CA GLU A 28 19.73 2.40 -15.49
C GLU A 28 20.77 1.51 -16.16
N THR A 29 21.87 1.18 -15.48
CA THR A 29 22.91 0.29 -16.04
C THR A 29 22.39 -1.13 -16.28
N HIS A 30 21.30 -1.53 -15.62
CA HIS A 30 20.58 -2.79 -15.83
C HIS A 30 19.41 -2.67 -16.81
N GLY A 31 19.29 -1.54 -17.51
CA GLY A 31 18.33 -1.35 -18.58
C GLY A 31 16.97 -0.79 -18.15
N ALA A 32 16.85 -0.29 -16.93
CA ALA A 32 15.61 0.38 -16.49
C ALA A 32 15.38 1.67 -17.33
N GLN A 33 14.21 1.78 -17.93
CA GLN A 33 13.78 2.93 -18.71
C GLN A 33 12.90 3.87 -17.89
N VAL A 34 12.24 3.34 -16.85
CA VAL A 34 11.38 4.06 -15.92
C VAL A 34 11.78 3.66 -14.51
N LEU A 35 11.93 4.64 -13.63
CA LEU A 35 12.23 4.45 -12.22
C LEU A 35 11.05 4.94 -11.38
N LEU A 36 10.44 4.05 -10.62
CA LEU A 36 9.45 4.38 -9.62
C LEU A 36 10.11 4.47 -8.24
N MET A 37 9.95 5.59 -7.56
CA MET A 37 10.47 5.78 -6.21
C MET A 37 9.35 5.60 -5.18
N ASP A 38 9.38 4.53 -4.43
CA ASP A 38 8.53 4.36 -3.26
C ASP A 38 8.98 5.31 -2.12
N ASP A 39 8.01 6.03 -1.53
CA ASP A 39 8.22 7.13 -0.55
C ASP A 39 9.29 8.13 -0.99
N GLY A 40 9.34 8.41 -2.31
CA GLY A 40 10.36 9.26 -2.92
C GLY A 40 10.03 10.75 -2.90
N PHE A 41 8.83 11.18 -2.50
CA PHE A 41 8.35 12.55 -2.71
C PHE A 41 9.23 13.63 -2.06
N GLN A 42 9.75 13.39 -0.88
CA GLN A 42 10.67 14.30 -0.16
C GLN A 42 12.15 13.96 -0.34
N ASN A 43 12.48 13.01 -1.21
CA ASN A 43 13.86 12.78 -1.58
C ASN A 43 14.26 13.73 -2.72
N PHE A 44 15.28 14.55 -2.50
CA PHE A 44 15.75 15.56 -3.45
C PHE A 44 17.07 15.19 -4.13
N SER A 45 17.57 13.97 -3.92
CA SER A 45 18.83 13.53 -4.54
C SER A 45 18.71 13.20 -6.03
N MET A 46 17.48 13.00 -6.50
CA MET A 46 17.17 12.74 -7.91
C MET A 46 16.12 13.73 -8.42
N ALA A 47 16.28 14.17 -9.66
CA ALA A 47 15.20 14.87 -10.37
C ALA A 47 14.05 13.89 -10.63
N LYS A 48 12.84 14.38 -10.61
CA LYS A 48 11.62 13.61 -10.89
C LYS A 48 10.91 14.24 -12.07
N ASP A 49 10.58 13.44 -13.07
CA ASP A 49 9.80 13.87 -14.24
C ASP A 49 8.32 13.99 -13.87
N PHE A 50 7.87 13.21 -12.88
CA PHE A 50 6.50 13.22 -12.41
C PHE A 50 6.42 12.84 -10.93
N SER A 51 5.61 13.54 -10.17
CA SER A 51 5.45 13.32 -8.73
C SER A 51 3.99 13.13 -8.37
N ILE A 52 3.66 11.98 -7.80
CA ILE A 52 2.32 11.65 -7.32
C ILE A 52 2.29 11.81 -5.81
N LEU A 53 1.33 12.59 -5.30
CA LEU A 53 1.05 12.71 -3.89
C LEU A 53 -0.17 11.86 -3.54
N VAL A 54 0.03 10.78 -2.79
CA VAL A 54 -1.06 9.92 -2.32
C VAL A 54 -1.55 10.43 -0.97
N ILE A 55 -2.86 10.59 -0.83
CA ILE A 55 -3.51 11.08 0.38
C ILE A 55 -4.60 10.07 0.77
N ASP A 56 -4.52 9.53 1.98
CA ASP A 56 -5.61 8.75 2.56
C ASP A 56 -6.79 9.69 2.85
N SER A 57 -7.93 9.45 2.21
CA SER A 57 -9.11 10.32 2.26
C SER A 57 -9.74 10.41 3.66
N GLU A 58 -9.49 9.45 4.53
CA GLU A 58 -9.97 9.45 5.89
C GLU A 58 -9.10 10.34 6.80
N TYR A 59 -7.77 10.31 6.59
CA TYR A 59 -6.81 11.04 7.39
C TYR A 59 -6.52 12.45 6.89
N GLY A 60 -6.50 12.61 5.57
CA GLY A 60 -6.11 13.83 4.92
C GLY A 60 -4.70 14.28 5.34
N PHE A 61 -4.61 15.55 5.69
CA PHE A 61 -3.38 16.17 6.17
C PHE A 61 -3.29 16.27 7.70
N GLY A 62 -4.14 15.51 8.44
CA GLY A 62 -4.25 15.60 9.88
C GLY A 62 -4.62 17.02 10.34
N ASN A 63 -3.89 17.56 11.32
CA ASN A 63 -4.09 18.93 11.79
C ASN A 63 -3.41 20.00 10.90
N GLN A 64 -2.89 19.64 9.74
CA GLN A 64 -2.22 20.49 8.74
C GLN A 64 -0.96 21.21 9.26
N ARG A 65 -0.41 20.80 10.39
CA ARG A 65 0.79 21.39 10.98
C ARG A 65 2.02 20.53 10.71
N VAL A 66 3.15 21.23 10.56
CA VAL A 66 4.46 20.59 10.39
C VAL A 66 5.00 20.15 11.74
N MET A 67 5.76 19.05 11.75
CA MET A 67 6.46 18.58 12.94
C MET A 67 7.27 19.70 13.62
N PRO A 68 7.28 19.77 14.96
CA PRO A 68 6.68 18.80 15.90
C PRO A 68 5.21 19.07 16.26
N ALA A 69 4.57 20.11 15.69
CA ALA A 69 3.20 20.52 16.04
C ALA A 69 2.12 19.70 15.32
N GLY A 70 2.48 18.84 14.36
CA GLY A 70 1.60 17.95 13.62
C GLY A 70 2.37 16.91 12.81
N PRO A 71 1.67 16.12 11.99
CA PRO A 71 2.26 14.96 11.31
C PRO A 71 3.06 15.31 10.05
N LEU A 72 2.93 16.54 9.53
CA LEU A 72 3.50 16.88 8.24
C LEU A 72 5.00 17.15 8.30
N ARG A 73 5.75 16.68 7.30
CA ARG A 73 7.17 17.02 7.11
C ARG A 73 7.38 18.41 6.49
N GLU A 74 6.34 18.91 5.80
CA GLU A 74 6.30 20.24 5.17
C GLU A 74 4.86 20.74 5.08
N THR A 75 4.68 22.02 4.77
CA THR A 75 3.32 22.58 4.61
C THR A 75 2.62 22.01 3.38
N VAL A 76 1.29 21.81 3.45
CA VAL A 76 0.46 21.33 2.33
C VAL A 76 0.76 22.11 1.05
N SER A 77 0.72 23.43 1.12
CA SER A 77 0.98 24.31 -0.03
C SER A 77 2.37 24.10 -0.65
N ARG A 78 3.41 23.81 0.14
CA ARG A 78 4.76 23.55 -0.37
C ARG A 78 4.84 22.19 -1.04
N GLY A 79 4.25 21.15 -0.43
CA GLY A 79 4.18 19.82 -1.01
C GLY A 79 3.42 19.82 -2.32
N CYS A 80 2.20 20.35 -2.34
CA CYS A 80 1.36 20.37 -3.53
C CYS A 80 1.97 21.12 -4.74
N ARG A 81 2.84 22.12 -4.51
CA ARG A 81 3.54 22.78 -5.63
C ARG A 81 4.52 21.89 -6.39
N ARG A 82 4.90 20.76 -5.83
CA ARG A 82 5.82 19.79 -6.46
C ARG A 82 5.10 18.54 -6.94
N ALA A 83 3.82 18.42 -6.63
CA ALA A 83 3.01 17.31 -7.09
C ALA A 83 2.43 17.65 -8.47
N ASP A 84 2.52 16.73 -9.39
CA ASP A 84 1.88 16.79 -10.71
C ASP A 84 0.49 16.16 -10.68
N LEU A 85 0.26 15.25 -9.73
CA LEU A 85 -0.98 14.53 -9.53
C LEU A 85 -1.20 14.29 -8.04
N VAL A 86 -2.45 14.39 -7.60
CA VAL A 86 -2.91 13.92 -6.30
C VAL A 86 -3.75 12.67 -6.50
N VAL A 87 -3.51 11.64 -5.70
CA VAL A 87 -4.35 10.44 -5.62
C VAL A 87 -5.03 10.42 -4.25
N LEU A 88 -6.36 10.44 -4.23
CA LEU A 88 -7.14 10.26 -3.01
C LEU A 88 -7.48 8.78 -2.85
N LEU A 89 -6.89 8.14 -1.84
CA LEU A 89 -7.13 6.75 -1.50
C LEU A 89 -8.26 6.64 -0.49
N GLY A 90 -9.33 5.95 -0.83
CA GLY A 90 -10.55 5.80 -0.01
C GLY A 90 -11.73 6.62 -0.52
N GLY A 91 -11.62 7.18 -1.74
CA GLY A 91 -12.67 7.91 -2.43
C GLY A 91 -12.57 9.43 -2.33
N ASP A 92 -13.55 10.12 -2.85
CA ASP A 92 -13.55 11.57 -2.91
C ASP A 92 -13.81 12.22 -1.52
N ASN A 93 -13.09 13.30 -1.23
CA ASN A 93 -13.23 14.06 0.00
C ASN A 93 -13.12 15.57 -0.31
N GLN A 94 -14.25 16.26 -0.18
CA GLN A 94 -14.35 17.70 -0.49
C GLN A 94 -13.52 18.56 0.46
N ASP A 95 -13.35 18.16 1.71
CA ASP A 95 -12.54 18.91 2.69
C ASP A 95 -11.07 18.88 2.27
N ILE A 96 -10.58 17.73 1.81
CA ILE A 96 -9.22 17.61 1.28
C ILE A 96 -9.09 18.41 -0.01
N ARG A 97 -10.03 18.27 -0.95
CA ARG A 97 -10.02 19.03 -2.20
C ARG A 97 -9.94 20.53 -1.99
N SER A 98 -10.63 21.05 -0.98
CA SER A 98 -10.63 22.48 -0.67
C SER A 98 -9.28 23.02 -0.20
N THR A 99 -8.39 22.12 0.27
CA THR A 99 -7.03 22.49 0.71
C THR A 99 -5.99 22.41 -0.40
N LEU A 100 -6.34 21.80 -1.53
CA LEU A 100 -5.45 21.64 -2.67
C LEU A 100 -5.45 22.89 -3.56
N PRO A 101 -4.35 23.17 -4.28
CA PRO A 101 -4.31 24.25 -5.24
C PRO A 101 -5.38 24.11 -6.34
N PHE A 102 -5.94 25.23 -6.75
CA PHE A 102 -6.89 25.25 -7.85
C PHE A 102 -6.27 24.68 -9.13
N GLY A 103 -7.01 23.78 -9.80
CA GLY A 103 -6.56 23.12 -11.04
C GLY A 103 -5.60 21.94 -10.84
N MET A 104 -5.32 21.53 -9.60
CA MET A 104 -4.54 20.33 -9.33
C MET A 104 -5.25 19.10 -9.92
N PRO A 105 -4.58 18.28 -10.76
CA PRO A 105 -5.12 17.00 -11.20
C PRO A 105 -5.34 16.06 -10.01
N ILE A 106 -6.52 15.44 -9.92
CA ILE A 106 -6.88 14.55 -8.82
C ILE A 106 -7.51 13.29 -9.41
N LEU A 107 -6.99 12.14 -9.03
CA LEU A 107 -7.61 10.83 -9.21
C LEU A 107 -8.10 10.31 -7.88
N THR A 108 -9.15 9.53 -7.92
CA THR A 108 -9.71 8.84 -6.74
C THR A 108 -9.65 7.34 -6.95
N CYS A 109 -9.34 6.63 -5.88
CA CYS A 109 -9.29 5.18 -5.87
C CYS A 109 -9.62 4.63 -4.49
N ARG A 110 -9.85 3.33 -4.44
CA ARG A 110 -10.00 2.58 -3.19
C ARG A 110 -9.22 1.27 -3.26
N LEU A 111 -8.87 0.72 -2.12
CA LEU A 111 -8.42 -0.66 -2.03
C LEU A 111 -9.65 -1.58 -1.98
N ALA A 112 -9.62 -2.63 -2.75
CA ALA A 112 -10.60 -3.70 -2.71
C ALA A 112 -9.88 -5.05 -2.72
N VAL A 113 -10.52 -6.08 -2.21
CA VAL A 113 -10.03 -7.44 -2.40
C VAL A 113 -10.15 -7.79 -3.88
N GLU A 114 -9.16 -8.47 -4.42
CA GLU A 114 -9.17 -8.93 -5.81
C GLU A 114 -10.47 -9.70 -6.11
N LYS A 115 -11.11 -9.38 -7.24
CA LYS A 115 -12.43 -9.93 -7.60
C LYS A 115 -12.47 -11.45 -7.70
N GLU A 116 -11.35 -12.05 -8.04
CA GLU A 116 -11.22 -13.50 -8.22
C GLU A 116 -10.95 -14.24 -6.89
N PHE A 117 -10.67 -13.49 -5.82
CA PHE A 117 -10.42 -14.07 -4.50
C PHE A 117 -11.73 -14.49 -3.83
N CYS A 118 -12.10 -15.75 -3.97
CA CYS A 118 -13.31 -16.35 -3.36
C CYS A 118 -13.00 -17.49 -2.38
N ASP A 119 -11.75 -17.73 -2.06
CA ASP A 119 -11.32 -18.93 -1.31
C ASP A 119 -11.84 -19.01 0.13
N LEU A 120 -12.32 -17.90 0.69
CA LEU A 120 -12.79 -17.84 2.07
C LEU A 120 -14.32 -17.96 2.22
N GLN A 121 -15.07 -17.99 1.13
CA GLN A 121 -16.54 -17.99 1.20
C GLN A 121 -17.07 -19.18 2.02
N GLY A 122 -17.82 -18.90 3.08
CA GLY A 122 -18.41 -19.87 3.98
C GLY A 122 -17.44 -20.59 4.92
N LYS A 123 -16.14 -20.28 4.87
CA LYS A 123 -15.15 -20.84 5.79
C LYS A 123 -15.10 -20.07 7.10
N SER A 124 -14.71 -20.75 8.17
CA SER A 124 -14.29 -20.12 9.42
C SER A 124 -12.89 -19.54 9.25
N VAL A 125 -12.65 -18.35 9.79
CA VAL A 125 -11.41 -17.59 9.61
C VAL A 125 -10.87 -17.12 10.96
N LEU A 126 -9.57 -17.29 11.17
CA LEU A 126 -8.77 -16.60 12.17
C LEU A 126 -7.90 -15.59 11.45
N ALA A 127 -8.16 -14.30 11.67
CA ALA A 127 -7.43 -13.22 11.01
C ALA A 127 -6.40 -12.59 11.95
N PHE A 128 -5.20 -12.28 11.45
CA PHE A 128 -4.22 -11.53 12.20
C PHE A 128 -3.55 -10.48 11.32
N ALA A 129 -3.10 -9.38 11.94
CA ALA A 129 -2.41 -8.31 11.22
C ALA A 129 -1.49 -7.50 12.14
N GLY A 130 -0.29 -7.17 11.63
CA GLY A 130 0.70 -6.29 12.24
C GLY A 130 0.98 -5.07 11.36
N ILE A 131 -0.07 -4.36 10.99
CA ILE A 131 -0.04 -3.12 10.22
C ILE A 131 -0.58 -1.96 11.04
N GLY A 132 -0.32 -0.72 10.62
CA GLY A 132 -0.70 0.49 11.35
C GLY A 132 -2.20 0.62 11.66
N ARG A 133 -3.08 -0.03 10.88
CA ARG A 133 -4.55 -0.04 11.08
C ARG A 133 -5.15 -1.42 10.82
N PRO A 134 -4.97 -2.36 11.75
CA PRO A 134 -5.46 -3.73 11.58
C PRO A 134 -6.99 -3.82 11.48
N GLU A 135 -7.73 -2.87 12.06
CA GLU A 135 -9.20 -2.84 12.02
C GLU A 135 -9.73 -2.71 10.59
N LYS A 136 -9.04 -1.96 9.72
CA LYS A 136 -9.42 -1.87 8.29
C LYS A 136 -9.29 -3.23 7.60
N PHE A 137 -8.24 -3.96 7.90
CA PHE A 137 -8.05 -5.31 7.37
C PHE A 137 -9.16 -6.25 7.87
N PHE A 138 -9.46 -6.25 9.16
CA PHE A 138 -10.50 -7.11 9.72
C PHE A 138 -11.88 -6.77 9.13
N SER A 139 -12.21 -5.49 8.99
CA SER A 139 -13.45 -5.08 8.31
C SER A 139 -13.49 -5.56 6.84
N THR A 140 -12.34 -5.57 6.16
CA THR A 140 -12.26 -6.10 4.80
C THR A 140 -12.53 -7.61 4.79
N VAL A 141 -11.94 -8.37 5.73
CA VAL A 141 -12.20 -9.83 5.85
C VAL A 141 -13.69 -10.11 6.08
N GLU A 142 -14.37 -9.33 6.91
CA GLU A 142 -15.80 -9.47 7.17
C GLU A 142 -16.67 -9.31 5.91
N THR A 143 -16.19 -8.57 4.90
CA THR A 143 -16.91 -8.42 3.63
C THR A 143 -16.86 -9.65 2.72
N LEU A 144 -15.99 -10.63 3.01
CA LEU A 144 -15.73 -11.80 2.15
C LEU A 144 -16.72 -12.96 2.34
N ASN A 145 -17.84 -12.74 3.01
CA ASN A 145 -18.82 -13.78 3.30
C ASN A 145 -18.22 -15.01 4.01
N CYS A 146 -17.20 -14.83 4.83
CA CYS A 146 -16.60 -15.81 5.71
C CYS A 146 -17.08 -15.61 7.16
N ASN A 147 -16.84 -16.61 8.02
CA ASN A 147 -17.17 -16.52 9.43
C ASN A 147 -15.89 -16.19 10.22
N VAL A 148 -15.67 -14.91 10.55
CA VAL A 148 -14.52 -14.46 11.33
C VAL A 148 -14.71 -14.88 12.79
N ILE A 149 -14.00 -15.93 13.20
CA ILE A 149 -14.06 -16.45 14.59
C ILE A 149 -13.23 -15.57 15.52
N ARG A 150 -12.08 -15.11 15.06
CA ARG A 150 -11.17 -14.29 15.86
C ARG A 150 -10.33 -13.36 14.99
N SER A 151 -10.07 -12.16 15.52
CA SER A 151 -9.15 -11.17 14.95
C SER A 151 -8.06 -10.84 15.96
N ILE A 152 -6.79 -10.87 15.55
CA ILE A 152 -5.63 -10.66 16.43
C ILE A 152 -4.76 -9.55 15.84
N SER A 153 -4.58 -8.47 16.61
CA SER A 153 -3.71 -7.35 16.24
C SER A 153 -2.32 -7.53 16.83
N PHE A 154 -1.30 -7.30 15.99
CA PHE A 154 0.10 -7.18 16.40
C PHE A 154 0.57 -5.73 16.24
N PRO A 155 1.68 -5.34 16.87
CA PRO A 155 2.30 -4.04 16.62
C PRO A 155 2.60 -3.83 15.13
N ASP A 156 2.58 -2.56 14.69
CA ASP A 156 2.94 -2.23 13.31
C ASP A 156 4.37 -2.70 12.99
N HIS A 157 4.54 -3.25 11.78
CA HIS A 157 5.79 -3.89 11.32
C HIS A 157 6.31 -5.03 12.23
N HIS A 158 5.39 -5.76 12.88
CA HIS A 158 5.77 -6.88 13.75
C HIS A 158 6.62 -7.93 13.02
N ALA A 159 7.72 -8.33 13.65
CA ALA A 159 8.58 -9.42 13.18
C ALA A 159 8.08 -10.74 13.80
N TYR A 160 7.32 -11.49 13.05
CA TYR A 160 6.72 -12.75 13.52
C TYR A 160 7.78 -13.80 13.80
N THR A 161 7.67 -14.48 14.94
CA THR A 161 8.50 -15.62 15.31
C THR A 161 7.84 -16.93 14.89
N ASP A 162 8.65 -18.00 14.72
CA ASP A 162 8.13 -19.34 14.44
C ASP A 162 7.15 -19.82 15.53
N ALA A 163 7.42 -19.49 16.79
CA ALA A 163 6.55 -19.87 17.92
C ALA A 163 5.18 -19.18 17.84
N GLU A 164 5.14 -17.88 17.57
CA GLU A 164 3.88 -17.13 17.45
C GLU A 164 3.03 -17.68 16.31
N ILE A 165 3.65 -17.97 15.14
CA ILE A 165 2.90 -18.51 14.01
C ILE A 165 2.46 -19.93 14.30
N TYR A 166 3.27 -20.75 14.93
CA TYR A 166 2.88 -22.10 15.36
C TYR A 166 1.66 -22.07 16.29
N ASP A 167 1.63 -21.17 17.28
CA ASP A 167 0.51 -21.02 18.20
C ASP A 167 -0.77 -20.58 17.46
N LEU A 168 -0.67 -19.65 16.50
CA LEU A 168 -1.79 -19.23 15.65
C LEU A 168 -2.30 -20.38 14.77
N GLN A 169 -1.42 -21.19 14.21
CA GLN A 169 -1.79 -22.37 13.41
C GLN A 169 -2.51 -23.41 14.24
N MET A 170 -1.98 -23.75 15.42
CA MET A 170 -2.62 -24.70 16.35
C MET A 170 -4.00 -24.21 16.81
N GLU A 171 -4.14 -22.90 17.06
CA GLU A 171 -5.44 -22.33 17.38
C GLU A 171 -6.41 -22.45 16.21
N ALA A 172 -6.00 -22.04 14.99
CA ALA A 172 -6.82 -22.12 13.79
C ALA A 172 -7.27 -23.55 13.50
N GLU A 173 -6.36 -24.53 13.61
CA GLU A 173 -6.67 -25.96 13.45
C GLU A 173 -7.69 -26.45 14.49
N SER A 174 -7.52 -26.04 15.75
CA SER A 174 -8.40 -26.48 16.85
C SER A 174 -9.86 -26.04 16.67
N ILE A 175 -10.08 -24.93 15.96
CA ILE A 175 -11.41 -24.36 15.68
C ILE A 175 -11.87 -24.59 14.24
N GLY A 176 -11.09 -25.30 13.44
CA GLY A 176 -11.38 -25.57 12.03
C GLY A 176 -11.41 -24.32 11.16
N ALA A 177 -10.56 -23.34 11.45
CA ALA A 177 -10.49 -22.06 10.74
C ALA A 177 -9.28 -22.00 9.80
N VAL A 178 -9.41 -21.19 8.73
CA VAL A 178 -8.31 -20.77 7.87
C VAL A 178 -7.58 -19.61 8.54
N LEU A 179 -6.26 -19.69 8.60
CA LEU A 179 -5.43 -18.61 9.13
C LEU A 179 -5.13 -17.60 8.01
N VAL A 180 -5.54 -16.34 8.19
CA VAL A 180 -5.41 -15.29 7.18
C VAL A 180 -4.68 -14.05 7.70
N THR A 181 -3.98 -13.38 6.78
CA THR A 181 -3.26 -12.14 7.08
C THR A 181 -3.23 -11.20 5.87
N THR A 182 -2.57 -10.04 5.99
CA THR A 182 -2.31 -9.14 4.88
C THR A 182 -1.13 -9.62 4.02
N GLU A 183 -1.02 -9.17 2.77
CA GLU A 183 0.17 -9.43 1.94
C GLU A 183 1.45 -8.86 2.59
N LYS A 184 1.35 -7.69 3.26
CA LYS A 184 2.46 -7.09 4.01
C LYS A 184 2.93 -7.95 5.17
N ASP A 185 2.00 -8.54 5.90
CA ASP A 185 2.36 -9.44 6.99
C ASP A 185 2.93 -10.75 6.46
N LYS A 186 2.36 -11.29 5.40
CA LYS A 186 2.80 -12.56 4.82
C LYS A 186 4.27 -12.56 4.42
N VAL A 187 4.80 -11.50 3.83
CA VAL A 187 6.22 -11.42 3.46
C VAL A 187 7.16 -11.32 4.66
N ARG A 188 6.63 -10.98 5.85
CA ARG A 188 7.36 -10.94 7.13
C ARG A 188 7.32 -12.24 7.90
N LEU A 189 6.48 -13.19 7.48
CA LEU A 189 6.40 -14.50 8.12
C LEU A 189 7.67 -15.31 7.92
N PRO A 190 8.05 -16.15 8.87
CA PRO A 190 9.07 -17.18 8.67
C PRO A 190 8.78 -17.98 7.40
N TYR A 191 9.83 -18.29 6.63
CA TYR A 191 9.68 -18.89 5.29
C TYR A 191 8.80 -20.15 5.28
N LEU A 192 8.97 -21.05 6.27
CA LEU A 192 8.20 -22.28 6.35
C LEU A 192 6.71 -22.04 6.67
N ALA A 193 6.40 -20.95 7.33
CA ALA A 193 5.04 -20.61 7.73
C ALA A 193 4.22 -19.95 6.59
N GLN A 194 4.90 -19.40 5.57
CA GLN A 194 4.22 -18.70 4.49
C GLN A 194 3.24 -19.57 3.69
N SER A 195 3.49 -20.88 3.60
CA SER A 195 2.61 -21.80 2.86
C SER A 195 1.33 -22.18 3.59
N SER A 196 1.28 -21.98 4.91
CA SER A 196 0.13 -22.37 5.77
C SER A 196 -0.73 -21.18 6.18
N VAL A 197 -0.38 -19.97 5.77
CA VAL A 197 -1.12 -18.75 6.03
C VAL A 197 -1.58 -18.14 4.70
N GLU A 198 -2.86 -17.85 4.58
CA GLU A 198 -3.38 -17.20 3.39
C GLU A 198 -3.27 -15.67 3.51
N ALA A 199 -2.73 -15.02 2.47
CA ALA A 199 -2.82 -13.57 2.37
C ALA A 199 -4.07 -13.18 1.60
N ILE A 200 -4.75 -12.15 2.05
CA ILE A 200 -5.86 -11.57 1.30
C ILE A 200 -5.28 -10.54 0.33
N PRO A 201 -5.33 -10.83 -0.97
CA PRO A 201 -4.80 -9.92 -1.98
C PRO A 201 -5.71 -8.70 -2.14
N VAL A 202 -5.10 -7.53 -2.24
CA VAL A 202 -5.82 -6.28 -2.46
C VAL A 202 -5.32 -5.59 -3.72
N GLU A 203 -6.26 -5.03 -4.47
CA GLU A 203 -6.00 -4.24 -5.67
C GLU A 203 -6.46 -2.80 -5.50
N VAL A 204 -5.87 -1.90 -6.28
CA VAL A 204 -6.34 -0.53 -6.40
C VAL A 204 -7.43 -0.47 -7.46
N VAL A 205 -8.64 -0.10 -7.05
CA VAL A 205 -9.76 0.14 -7.96
C VAL A 205 -9.89 1.64 -8.18
N TRP A 206 -9.65 2.09 -9.40
CA TRP A 206 -9.76 3.49 -9.80
C TRP A 206 -11.22 3.85 -10.12
N ASP A 207 -11.64 5.06 -9.76
CA ASP A 207 -12.96 5.57 -10.13
C ASP A 207 -13.02 6.00 -11.62
N ASP A 208 -11.84 6.35 -12.19
CA ASP A 208 -11.68 6.69 -13.62
C ASP A 208 -10.39 6.05 -14.19
N GLU A 209 -10.51 4.83 -14.68
CA GLU A 209 -9.39 4.09 -15.31
C GLU A 209 -8.90 4.79 -16.59
N GLN A 210 -9.78 5.43 -17.35
CA GLN A 210 -9.38 6.11 -18.60
C GLN A 210 -8.49 7.32 -18.32
N ALA A 211 -8.75 8.04 -17.22
CA ALA A 211 -7.88 9.13 -16.79
C ALA A 211 -6.49 8.63 -16.38
N VAL A 212 -6.41 7.48 -15.71
CA VAL A 212 -5.14 6.81 -15.35
C VAL A 212 -4.36 6.46 -16.61
N ASP A 213 -4.99 5.76 -17.55
CA ASP A 213 -4.38 5.36 -18.83
C ASP A 213 -3.87 6.57 -19.62
N SER A 214 -4.66 7.65 -19.64
CA SER A 214 -4.29 8.90 -20.33
C SER A 214 -3.04 9.55 -19.71
N ILE A 215 -2.89 9.50 -18.38
CA ILE A 215 -1.71 10.01 -17.67
C ILE A 215 -0.51 9.12 -17.97
N LEU A 216 -0.65 7.80 -17.87
CA LEU A 216 0.42 6.85 -18.13
C LEU A 216 0.92 6.94 -19.59
N ALA A 217 0.01 7.04 -20.55
CA ALA A 217 0.36 7.19 -21.96
C ALA A 217 1.20 8.46 -22.19
N LYS A 218 0.84 9.58 -21.55
CA LYS A 218 1.63 10.83 -21.65
C LYS A 218 3.01 10.69 -21.02
N LEU A 219 3.09 10.04 -19.84
CA LEU A 219 4.35 9.85 -19.12
C LEU A 219 5.32 8.95 -19.88
N LEU A 220 4.81 7.85 -20.42
CA LEU A 220 5.61 6.86 -21.14
C LEU A 220 5.81 7.21 -22.61
N LYS A 221 5.27 8.34 -23.09
CA LYS A 221 5.28 8.76 -24.52
C LYS A 221 4.76 7.66 -25.45
N ILE A 222 3.81 6.88 -24.96
CA ILE A 222 3.12 5.88 -25.78
C ILE A 222 2.06 6.66 -26.57
N GLU A 223 2.24 6.78 -27.89
CA GLU A 223 1.20 7.33 -28.76
C GLU A 223 0.00 6.37 -28.69
N GLY A 224 -1.18 6.93 -28.38
CA GLY A 224 -2.38 6.13 -28.29
C GLY A 224 -2.70 5.47 -29.64
N THR A 225 -2.91 4.18 -29.64
CA THR A 225 -3.51 3.40 -30.75
C THR A 225 -4.98 3.73 -30.91
#